data_8fff54c283cac0ab7f3674f1415332bb
#
_entry.id   8fff54c283cac0ab7f3674f1415332bb
#
_cell.length_a   1.000
_cell.length_b   1.000
_cell.length_c   1.000
_cell.angle_alpha   90.00
_cell.angle_beta   90.00
_cell.angle_gamma   90.00
#
_symmetry.space_group_name_H-M   'P 1'
#
loop_
_entity.id
_entity.type
_entity.pdbx_description
1 polymer ?
#
loop_
_entity_poly.entity_id
_entity_poly.type
_entity_poly.pdbx_seq_one_letter_code
_entity_poly.pdbx_strand_id
1 'polypeptide(L)'
;LMTNSQEWWPADYGHYGPLFIRLAWHAAGTYRTGDGRGGAGTGNQRFAPLNSWPDNVNLDKARLLLWPIKKKYGKKISWADLFILVGNVALDSMGFKTFGFGAGRTDIWEPEDDIYWGSEKEMLGVERYSGKRDLEQPLGASHMGLIYVNPQGPDANXX
;
A
#
# COMPACT_ATOMS: atom_id res chain seq x y z
N LEU A 1 3.09 -7.72 -17.74
CA LEU A 1 3.31 -6.46 -17.01
C LEU A 1 4.58 -6.48 -16.17
N MET A 2 4.83 -7.55 -15.43
CA MET A 2 5.93 -7.58 -14.46
C MET A 2 7.29 -7.25 -15.05
N THR A 3 7.56 -7.65 -16.28
CA THR A 3 8.88 -7.50 -16.88
C THR A 3 8.90 -6.55 -18.08
N ASN A 4 7.81 -5.83 -18.31
CA ASN A 4 7.73 -4.88 -19.42
C ASN A 4 8.01 -3.47 -18.91
N SER A 5 9.29 -3.17 -18.73
CA SER A 5 9.74 -1.91 -18.14
C SER A 5 9.36 -0.73 -19.03
N GLN A 6 8.77 0.29 -18.41
CA GLN A 6 8.33 1.50 -19.10
C GLN A 6 9.35 2.62 -18.87
N GLU A 7 9.62 3.39 -19.94
CA GLU A 7 10.60 4.48 -19.83
C GLU A 7 10.20 5.52 -18.79
N TRP A 8 8.92 5.80 -18.66
CA TRP A 8 8.46 6.85 -17.74
C TRP A 8 8.57 6.43 -16.27
N TRP A 9 8.66 5.13 -16.00
CA TRP A 9 8.90 4.61 -14.65
C TRP A 9 9.59 3.26 -14.77
N PRO A 10 10.91 3.27 -14.97
CA PRO A 10 11.63 2.02 -15.22
C PRO A 10 11.55 1.05 -14.04
N ALA A 11 11.46 -0.21 -14.36
CA ALA A 11 11.43 -1.26 -13.36
C ALA A 11 12.82 -1.48 -12.75
N ASP A 12 12.87 -1.68 -11.44
CA ASP A 12 14.13 -1.99 -10.77
C ASP A 12 14.63 -3.35 -11.27
N TYR A 13 15.83 -3.33 -11.83
CA TYR A 13 16.42 -4.56 -12.38
C TYR A 13 15.49 -5.28 -13.34
N GLY A 14 14.63 -4.52 -14.02
CA GLY A 14 13.75 -5.04 -15.05
C GLY A 14 12.50 -5.75 -14.55
N HIS A 15 12.19 -5.67 -13.27
CA HIS A 15 11.02 -6.38 -12.73
C HIS A 15 10.24 -5.46 -11.79
N TYR A 16 8.94 -5.36 -12.03
CA TYR A 16 8.07 -4.53 -11.19
C TYR A 16 7.55 -5.24 -9.94
N GLY A 17 7.89 -6.50 -9.77
CA GLY A 17 7.37 -7.28 -8.65
C GLY A 17 7.49 -6.59 -7.30
N PRO A 18 8.68 -6.13 -6.91
CA PRO A 18 8.82 -5.47 -5.61
C PRO A 18 7.91 -4.26 -5.44
N LEU A 19 7.78 -3.43 -6.47
CA LEU A 19 6.89 -2.28 -6.41
C LEU A 19 5.44 -2.71 -6.18
N PHE A 20 5.00 -3.77 -6.85
CA PHE A 20 3.63 -4.24 -6.72
C PHE A 20 3.41 -4.97 -5.39
N ILE A 21 4.42 -5.65 -4.87
CA ILE A 21 4.31 -6.24 -3.54
C ILE A 21 4.16 -5.13 -2.49
N ARG A 22 4.96 -4.07 -2.64
CA ARG A 22 4.85 -2.92 -1.74
C ARG A 22 3.46 -2.30 -1.84
N LEU A 23 2.93 -2.15 -3.05
CA LEU A 23 1.58 -1.61 -3.24
C LEU A 23 0.54 -2.45 -2.49
N ALA A 24 0.60 -3.77 -2.64
CA ALA A 24 -0.36 -4.66 -2.00
C ALA A 24 -0.22 -4.62 -0.48
N TRP A 25 1.02 -4.66 0.02
CA TRP A 25 1.27 -4.60 1.45
C TRP A 25 0.77 -3.29 2.04
N HIS A 26 1.03 -2.17 1.35
CA HIS A 26 0.61 -0.87 1.86
C HIS A 26 -0.91 -0.68 1.75
N ALA A 27 -1.55 -1.37 0.82
CA ALA A 27 -3.02 -1.39 0.80
C ALA A 27 -3.55 -2.12 2.04
N ALA A 28 -2.96 -3.26 2.37
CA ALA A 28 -3.42 -4.06 3.50
C ALA A 28 -2.97 -3.51 4.85
N GLY A 29 -1.78 -2.91 4.89
CA GLY A 29 -1.14 -2.52 6.14
C GLY A 29 -1.75 -1.34 6.86
N THR A 30 -2.76 -0.73 6.29
CA THR A 30 -3.49 0.36 6.95
C THR A 30 -4.54 -0.15 7.94
N TYR A 31 -4.74 -1.47 8.01
CA TYR A 31 -5.76 -2.03 8.90
C TYR A 31 -5.48 -1.68 10.36
N ARG A 32 -6.52 -1.30 11.07
CA ARG A 32 -6.45 -0.94 12.49
C ARG A 32 -7.29 -1.91 13.30
N THR A 33 -6.63 -2.62 14.20
CA THR A 33 -7.36 -3.58 15.04
C THR A 33 -8.28 -2.90 16.06
N GLY A 34 -7.95 -1.66 16.43
CA GLY A 34 -8.72 -0.95 17.43
C GLY A 34 -10.15 -0.65 17.03
N ASP A 35 -10.38 -0.39 15.74
CA ASP A 35 -11.73 -0.08 15.28
C ASP A 35 -12.11 -0.82 13.99
N GLY A 36 -11.21 -1.62 13.47
CA GLY A 36 -11.50 -2.41 12.28
C GLY A 36 -11.50 -1.61 10.97
N ARG A 37 -11.07 -0.36 11.01
CA ARG A 37 -11.03 0.48 9.82
C ARG A 37 -9.70 0.29 9.08
N GLY A 38 -9.63 0.84 7.88
CA GLY A 38 -8.45 0.67 7.05
C GLY A 38 -8.44 -0.69 6.35
N GLY A 39 -7.25 -1.09 5.94
CA GLY A 39 -7.06 -2.36 5.25
C GLY A 39 -7.34 -2.28 3.77
N ALA A 40 -7.31 -3.44 3.13
CA ALA A 40 -7.32 -3.53 1.67
C ALA A 40 -8.73 -3.54 1.06
N GLY A 41 -9.76 -3.45 1.89
CA GLY A 41 -11.12 -3.75 1.43
C GLY A 41 -11.76 -2.72 0.52
N THR A 42 -11.26 -1.50 0.48
CA THR A 42 -11.96 -0.40 -0.20
C THR A 42 -11.10 0.33 -1.23
N GLY A 43 -9.84 -0.04 -1.36
CA GLY A 43 -8.94 0.68 -2.25
C GLY A 43 -8.65 2.10 -1.78
N ASN A 44 -8.69 2.35 -0.49
CA ASN A 44 -8.58 3.68 0.09
C ASN A 44 -7.20 4.31 -0.09
N GLN A 45 -6.19 3.53 -0.47
CA GLN A 45 -4.87 4.05 -0.77
C GLN A 45 -4.89 5.11 -1.88
N ARG A 46 -5.92 5.10 -2.71
CA ARG A 46 -6.05 6.07 -3.79
C ARG A 46 -6.37 7.49 -3.31
N PHE A 47 -6.79 7.61 -2.07
CA PHE A 47 -7.37 8.86 -1.55
C PHE A 47 -6.58 9.42 -0.38
N ALA A 48 -6.80 10.72 -0.14
CA ALA A 48 -6.24 11.38 1.02
C ALA A 48 -6.80 10.77 2.30
N PRO A 49 -6.02 10.75 3.39
CA PRO A 49 -4.64 11.23 3.47
C PRO A 49 -3.61 10.15 3.12
N LEU A 50 -4.05 8.93 2.87
CA LEU A 50 -3.14 7.80 2.70
C LEU A 50 -2.22 7.99 1.51
N ASN A 51 -2.73 8.56 0.42
CA ASN A 51 -1.91 8.75 -0.77
C ASN A 51 -0.84 9.83 -0.60
N SER A 52 -0.90 10.57 0.51
CA SER A 52 0.12 11.59 0.82
C SER A 52 1.14 11.12 1.85
N TRP A 53 0.96 9.95 2.42
CA TRP A 53 1.89 9.48 3.44
C TRP A 53 3.27 9.25 2.84
N PRO A 54 4.33 9.63 3.57
CA PRO A 54 5.68 9.43 3.02
C PRO A 54 5.98 8.00 2.62
N ASP A 55 5.46 7.04 3.38
CA ASP A 55 5.71 5.63 3.08
C ASP A 55 4.96 5.14 1.85
N ASN A 56 4.01 5.93 1.35
CA ASN A 56 3.28 5.60 0.13
C ASN A 56 3.83 6.34 -1.10
N VAL A 57 5.01 6.92 -0.96
CA VAL A 57 5.63 7.64 -2.08
C VAL A 57 5.76 6.69 -3.28
N ASN A 58 5.46 7.24 -4.45
CA ASN A 58 5.59 6.55 -5.74
C ASN A 58 4.60 5.40 -5.97
N LEU A 59 3.67 5.15 -5.05
CA LEU A 59 2.64 4.15 -5.31
C LEU A 59 1.63 4.64 -6.35
N ASP A 60 1.55 5.95 -6.56
CA ASP A 60 0.77 6.47 -7.69
C ASP A 60 1.30 5.93 -9.02
N LYS A 61 2.63 5.74 -9.12
CA LYS A 61 3.22 5.15 -10.34
C LYS A 61 2.80 3.70 -10.50
N ALA A 62 2.73 2.97 -9.38
CA ALA A 62 2.24 1.59 -9.45
C ALA A 62 0.80 1.55 -9.96
N ARG A 63 -0.04 2.46 -9.47
CA ARG A 63 -1.43 2.51 -9.94
C ARG A 63 -1.51 2.89 -11.42
N LEU A 64 -0.63 3.78 -11.87
CA LEU A 64 -0.59 4.13 -13.31
C LEU A 64 -0.16 2.95 -14.16
N LEU A 65 0.79 2.15 -13.67
CA LEU A 65 1.20 0.94 -14.38
C LEU A 65 0.05 -0.05 -14.49
N LEU A 66 -0.85 -0.07 -13.51
CA LEU A 66 -1.99 -0.97 -13.51
C LEU A 66 -3.17 -0.44 -14.33
N TRP A 67 -3.16 0.83 -14.70
CA TRP A 67 -4.31 1.45 -15.36
C TRP A 67 -4.74 0.72 -16.64
N PRO A 68 -3.82 0.30 -17.51
CA PRO A 68 -4.27 -0.45 -18.71
C PRO A 68 -5.07 -1.70 -18.35
N ILE A 69 -4.70 -2.40 -17.28
CA ILE A 69 -5.43 -3.58 -16.84
C ILE A 69 -6.81 -3.17 -16.29
N LYS A 70 -6.82 -2.16 -15.42
CA LYS A 70 -8.08 -1.68 -14.85
C LYS A 70 -9.02 -1.21 -15.95
N LYS A 71 -8.49 -0.49 -16.92
CA LYS A 71 -9.27 0.02 -18.05
C LYS A 71 -9.86 -1.13 -18.87
N LYS A 72 -9.06 -2.18 -19.09
CA LYS A 72 -9.51 -3.34 -19.87
C LYS A 72 -10.66 -4.07 -19.20
N TYR A 73 -10.58 -4.28 -17.90
CA TYR A 73 -11.57 -5.07 -17.20
C TYR A 73 -12.69 -4.25 -16.55
N GLY A 74 -12.47 -2.95 -16.39
CA GLY A 74 -13.50 -2.04 -15.92
C GLY A 74 -14.14 -2.47 -14.62
N LYS A 75 -15.46 -2.59 -14.63
CA LYS A 75 -16.21 -2.98 -13.43
C LYS A 75 -16.03 -4.43 -13.03
N LYS A 76 -15.39 -5.22 -13.85
CA LYS A 76 -15.21 -6.65 -13.56
C LYS A 76 -14.18 -6.87 -12.46
N ILE A 77 -13.37 -5.87 -12.14
CA ILE A 77 -12.44 -5.96 -11.03
C ILE A 77 -12.37 -4.59 -10.35
N SER A 78 -12.47 -4.57 -9.02
CA SER A 78 -12.29 -3.33 -8.27
C SER A 78 -10.81 -2.99 -8.17
N TRP A 79 -10.51 -1.71 -7.91
CA TRP A 79 -9.14 -1.33 -7.59
C TRP A 79 -8.64 -2.08 -6.36
N ALA A 80 -9.50 -2.24 -5.36
CA ALA A 80 -9.12 -2.94 -4.14
C ALA A 80 -8.67 -4.37 -4.45
N ASP A 81 -9.45 -5.08 -5.26
CA ASP A 81 -9.06 -6.43 -5.65
C ASP A 81 -7.80 -6.43 -6.50
N LEU A 82 -7.67 -5.48 -7.42
CA LEU A 82 -6.51 -5.42 -8.30
C LEU A 82 -5.21 -5.20 -7.52
N PHE A 83 -5.24 -4.34 -6.49
CA PHE A 83 -4.06 -4.11 -5.66
C PHE A 83 -3.57 -5.40 -5.01
N ILE A 84 -4.49 -6.22 -4.53
CA ILE A 84 -4.10 -7.47 -3.87
C ILE A 84 -3.72 -8.54 -4.90
N LEU A 85 -4.46 -8.63 -5.98
CA LEU A 85 -4.17 -9.60 -7.03
C LEU A 85 -2.77 -9.37 -7.61
N VAL A 86 -2.40 -8.11 -7.87
CA VAL A 86 -1.10 -7.85 -8.46
C VAL A 86 0.04 -8.23 -7.51
N GLY A 87 -0.18 -8.10 -6.21
CA GLY A 87 0.80 -8.57 -5.24
C GLY A 87 1.00 -10.08 -5.33
N ASN A 88 -0.08 -10.83 -5.42
CA ASN A 88 0.00 -12.27 -5.59
C ASN A 88 0.71 -12.65 -6.90
N VAL A 89 0.34 -11.99 -7.99
CA VAL A 89 0.96 -12.27 -9.29
C VAL A 89 2.45 -11.95 -9.24
N ALA A 90 2.82 -10.86 -8.56
CA ALA A 90 4.23 -10.50 -8.41
C ALA A 90 4.99 -11.60 -7.67
N LEU A 91 4.43 -12.06 -6.56
CA LEU A 91 5.06 -13.14 -5.80
C LEU A 91 5.18 -14.42 -6.64
N ASP A 92 4.10 -14.78 -7.33
CA ASP A 92 4.13 -15.98 -8.19
C ASP A 92 5.20 -15.84 -9.27
N SER A 93 5.33 -14.65 -9.87
CA SER A 93 6.30 -14.47 -10.95
C SER A 93 7.75 -14.55 -10.45
N MET A 94 7.94 -14.38 -9.17
CA MET A 94 9.26 -14.50 -8.56
C MET A 94 9.49 -15.86 -7.91
N GLY A 95 8.56 -16.79 -8.10
CA GLY A 95 8.73 -18.15 -7.66
C GLY A 95 8.12 -18.49 -6.31
N PHE A 96 7.43 -17.57 -5.68
CA PHE A 96 6.74 -17.85 -4.43
C PHE A 96 5.37 -18.46 -4.71
N LYS A 97 4.96 -19.36 -3.85
CA LYS A 97 3.66 -19.98 -3.97
C LYS A 97 2.71 -19.27 -3.01
N THR A 98 1.70 -18.60 -3.54
CA THR A 98 0.75 -17.86 -2.71
C THR A 98 -0.37 -18.80 -2.24
N PHE A 99 -1.06 -18.37 -1.17
CA PHE A 99 -2.15 -19.17 -0.62
C PHE A 99 -3.43 -19.09 -1.44
N GLY A 100 -3.54 -18.08 -2.27
CA GLY A 100 -4.74 -17.90 -3.06
C GLY A 100 -5.23 -16.47 -3.05
N PHE A 101 -6.40 -16.27 -3.62
CA PHE A 101 -6.95 -14.94 -3.78
C PHE A 101 -8.48 -14.99 -3.70
N GLY A 102 -9.04 -14.13 -2.88
CA GLY A 102 -10.48 -13.95 -2.81
C GLY A 102 -10.86 -12.60 -3.39
N ALA A 103 -11.83 -12.59 -4.29
CA ALA A 103 -12.35 -11.37 -4.88
C ALA A 103 -13.56 -10.86 -4.10
N GLY A 104 -14.00 -9.65 -4.40
CA GLY A 104 -15.23 -9.11 -3.84
C GLY A 104 -15.07 -7.83 -3.04
N ARG A 105 -13.87 -7.26 -3.00
CA ARG A 105 -13.68 -5.97 -2.36
C ARG A 105 -14.34 -4.89 -3.20
N THR A 106 -14.92 -3.91 -2.53
CA THR A 106 -15.69 -2.85 -3.19
C THR A 106 -15.03 -1.50 -3.01
N ASP A 107 -14.73 -0.84 -4.13
CA ASP A 107 -14.06 0.46 -4.10
C ASP A 107 -14.94 1.54 -3.49
N ILE A 108 -14.32 2.40 -2.67
CA ILE A 108 -14.94 3.67 -2.30
C ILE A 108 -14.71 4.68 -3.43
N TRP A 109 -15.56 5.70 -3.46
CA TRP A 109 -15.55 6.72 -4.50
C TRP A 109 -14.99 8.06 -4.04
N GLU A 110 -14.76 8.20 -2.74
CA GLU A 110 -14.27 9.45 -2.16
C GLU A 110 -13.55 9.13 -0.86
N PRO A 111 -12.74 10.06 -0.36
CA PRO A 111 -12.03 9.82 0.89
C PRO A 111 -12.98 9.50 2.03
N GLU A 112 -12.56 8.63 2.92
CA GLU A 112 -13.34 8.27 4.11
C GLU A 112 -13.08 9.31 5.20
N ASP A 113 -13.80 10.40 5.16
CA ASP A 113 -13.56 11.53 6.04
C ASP A 113 -13.85 11.24 7.51
N ASP A 114 -14.60 10.18 7.78
CA ASP A 114 -14.91 9.81 9.16
C ASP A 114 -13.80 9.02 9.85
N ILE A 115 -12.77 8.62 9.11
CA ILE A 115 -11.65 7.95 9.75
C ILE A 115 -10.62 8.98 10.18
N TYR A 116 -10.27 8.95 11.48
CA TYR A 116 -9.20 9.79 11.98
C TYR A 116 -7.90 9.01 11.97
N TRP A 117 -6.95 9.43 11.15
CA TRP A 117 -5.68 8.75 11.00
C TRP A 117 -4.58 9.33 11.88
N GLY A 118 -4.90 10.40 12.60
CA GLY A 118 -3.92 11.08 13.43
C GLY A 118 -3.65 12.48 12.91
N SER A 119 -2.90 13.25 13.68
CA SER A 119 -2.56 14.61 13.30
C SER A 119 -1.66 14.59 12.06
N GLU A 120 -2.05 15.34 11.04
CA GLU A 120 -1.25 15.43 9.83
C GLU A 120 0.13 16.00 10.12
N LYS A 121 0.22 16.94 11.03
CA LYS A 121 1.49 17.51 11.44
C LYS A 121 2.42 16.46 12.01
N GLU A 122 1.88 15.64 12.90
CA GLU A 122 2.65 14.55 13.49
C GLU A 122 2.93 13.45 12.47
N MET A 123 1.94 13.16 11.64
CA MET A 123 2.05 12.11 10.63
C MET A 123 3.14 12.41 9.61
N LEU A 124 3.28 13.67 9.22
CA LEU A 124 4.26 14.09 8.23
C LEU A 124 5.50 14.73 8.86
N GLY A 125 5.56 14.81 10.16
CA GLY A 125 6.64 15.48 10.86
C GLY A 125 7.91 14.65 10.92
N VAL A 126 9.03 15.35 10.87
CA VAL A 126 10.34 14.70 10.94
C VAL A 126 10.57 14.05 12.30
N GLU A 127 9.99 14.62 13.34
CA GLU A 127 10.20 14.17 14.71
C GLU A 127 9.78 12.73 14.93
N ARG A 128 8.88 12.22 14.13
CA ARG A 128 8.45 10.85 14.31
C ARG A 128 9.55 9.84 13.97
N TYR A 129 10.60 10.29 13.31
CA TYR A 129 11.73 9.44 12.95
C TYR A 129 12.98 9.74 13.78
N SER A 130 12.91 10.72 14.65
CA SER A 130 14.10 11.17 15.37
C SER A 130 14.40 10.29 16.56
N GLY A 131 15.69 10.18 16.87
CA GLY A 131 16.16 9.55 18.08
C GLY A 131 15.96 8.04 18.14
N LYS A 132 16.28 7.51 19.27
CA LYS A 132 16.03 6.09 19.53
C LYS A 132 14.54 5.90 19.70
N ARG A 133 14.00 4.98 19.00
CA ARG A 133 12.58 4.74 19.03
C ARG A 133 12.32 3.23 19.12
N ASP A 134 11.87 2.83 20.28
CA ASP A 134 11.46 1.45 20.46
C ASP A 134 9.97 1.36 20.18
N LEU A 135 9.60 0.38 19.41
CA LEU A 135 8.19 0.11 19.23
C LEU A 135 7.65 -0.42 20.55
N GLU A 136 6.63 0.21 21.07
CA GLU A 136 6.00 -0.24 22.29
C GLU A 136 5.46 -1.65 22.13
N GLN A 137 4.96 -1.93 20.94
CA GLN A 137 4.48 -3.25 20.57
C GLN A 137 5.06 -3.54 19.18
N PRO A 138 5.69 -4.68 19.01
CA PRO A 138 6.24 -4.99 17.69
C PRO A 138 5.20 -4.94 16.57
N LEU A 139 3.96 -5.28 16.89
CA LEU A 139 2.86 -5.19 15.94
C LEU A 139 1.93 -4.03 16.25
N GLY A 140 2.41 -3.09 17.06
CA GLY A 140 1.61 -1.93 17.44
C GLY A 140 1.18 -1.12 16.22
N ALA A 141 1.99 -1.11 15.21
CA ALA A 141 1.64 -0.39 14.00
C ALA A 141 0.38 -0.96 13.34
N SER A 142 0.07 -2.22 13.60
CA SER A 142 -1.15 -2.81 13.05
C SER A 142 -2.40 -2.23 13.68
N HIS A 143 -2.27 -1.61 14.86
CA HIS A 143 -3.41 -0.92 15.47
C HIS A 143 -3.69 0.40 14.79
N MET A 144 -2.68 1.00 14.17
CA MET A 144 -2.76 2.31 13.58
C MET A 144 -2.31 2.32 12.12
N GLY A 145 -2.00 1.15 11.59
CA GLY A 145 -1.44 1.06 10.26
C GLY A 145 0.08 1.08 10.30
N LEU A 146 0.72 -0.02 9.96
CA LEU A 146 2.17 -0.14 9.99
C LEU A 146 2.83 0.92 9.12
N ILE A 147 2.20 1.20 8.00
CA ILE A 147 2.72 2.14 7.01
C ILE A 147 2.80 3.55 7.59
N TYR A 148 1.83 3.89 8.43
CA TYR A 148 1.73 5.23 8.99
C TYR A 148 2.60 5.39 10.24
N VAL A 149 2.54 4.42 11.14
CA VAL A 149 3.15 4.57 12.46
C VAL A 149 4.66 4.40 12.42
N ASN A 150 5.13 3.52 11.57
CA ASN A 150 6.54 3.19 11.54
C ASN A 150 7.05 3.05 10.11
N PRO A 151 6.93 4.13 9.33
CA PRO A 151 7.25 4.05 7.89
C PRO A 151 8.74 3.86 7.62
N GLN A 152 9.58 4.25 8.53
CA GLN A 152 11.03 4.07 8.37
C GLN A 152 11.57 3.40 9.62
N GLY A 153 12.51 2.51 9.42
CA GLY A 153 13.20 1.92 10.54
C GLY A 153 14.17 2.90 11.18
N PRO A 154 14.88 2.44 12.21
CA PRO A 154 15.78 3.32 12.96
C PRO A 154 16.82 4.03 12.11
N ASP A 155 17.24 3.41 11.04
CA ASP A 155 18.27 3.99 10.17
C ASP A 155 17.68 4.54 8.87
N ALA A 156 16.43 4.93 8.90
CA ALA A 156 15.70 5.42 7.74
C ALA A 156 15.57 4.36 6.64
N ASN A 157 15.63 3.11 7.04
CA ASN A 157 15.46 2.01 6.10
C ASN A 157 14.01 1.57 6.05
N UNK A 158 13.70 1.48 5.08
CA UNK A 158 12.36 1.13 4.88
C UNK A 158 12.11 -0.20 5.36
N UNK A 159 11.41 -0.16 5.80
CA UNK A 159 11.22 -1.42 6.29
C UNK A 159 10.36 -2.07 5.81
#